data_de3aba28ab56ef99ba7c61dd0388a7e3
#
_entry.id   de3aba28ab56ef99ba7c61dd0388a7e3
#
_cell.length_a   1.000
_cell.length_b   1.000
_cell.length_c   1.000
_cell.angle_alpha   90.00
_cell.angle_beta   90.00
_cell.angle_gamma   90.00
#
_symmetry.space_group_name_H-M   'P 1'
#
loop_
_entity.id
_entity.type
_entity.pdbx_description
1 polymer ?
#
loop_
_entity_poly.entity_id
_entity_poly.type
_entity_poly.pdbx_seq_one_letter_code
_entity_poly.pdbx_strand_id
1 'polypeptide(L)'
;NNIKKYSNKIYEILKIIKKSNGIVLIYSQYIDSGIIPLALALEEMGVRRYKDKNLFKKDQLKNNNIDAITMEERSGDNFNQCCYSIISGNVKLSPNKKEELSILTDKTNKDGSKIKIVLITRAASEGVDFKNIRQVHILDPWYNLNRTDQIIGRGIRNLSHCMLPYKKRNVS
;
A
#
# COMPACT_ATOMS: atom_id res chain seq x y z
N ASN A 1 -21.03 5.91 0.33
CA ASN A 1 -19.77 5.42 0.80
C ASN A 1 -19.89 4.99 2.28
N ASN A 2 -20.20 3.71 2.51
CA ASN A 2 -20.53 3.22 3.86
C ASN A 2 -19.29 2.91 4.73
N ILE A 3 -18.07 3.02 4.21
CA ILE A 3 -16.82 2.67 4.92
C ILE A 3 -16.70 3.43 6.24
N LYS A 4 -17.06 4.71 6.27
CA LYS A 4 -17.03 5.54 7.48
C LYS A 4 -17.89 4.96 8.62
N LYS A 5 -19.00 4.27 8.29
CA LYS A 5 -19.88 3.62 9.29
C LYS A 5 -19.21 2.43 9.96
N TYR A 6 -18.31 1.73 9.25
CA TYR A 6 -17.61 0.54 9.75
C TYR A 6 -16.29 0.88 10.42
N SER A 7 -15.52 1.82 9.86
CA SER A 7 -14.24 2.25 10.42
C SER A 7 -13.88 3.66 9.98
N ASN A 8 -13.93 4.60 10.92
CA ASN A 8 -13.47 5.96 10.66
C ASN A 8 -11.96 6.01 10.36
N LYS A 9 -11.17 5.15 11.02
CA LYS A 9 -9.72 5.05 10.80
C LYS A 9 -9.41 4.66 9.35
N ILE A 10 -10.02 3.59 8.84
CA ILE A 10 -9.84 3.16 7.44
C ILE A 10 -10.30 4.26 6.49
N TYR A 11 -11.45 4.88 6.75
CA TYR A 11 -11.97 5.96 5.92
C TYR A 11 -11.00 7.14 5.81
N GLU A 12 -10.40 7.59 6.92
CA GLU A 12 -9.42 8.70 6.89
C GLU A 12 -8.13 8.29 6.15
N ILE A 13 -7.65 7.07 6.34
CA ILE A 13 -6.50 6.55 5.57
C ILE A 13 -6.80 6.58 4.06
N LEU A 14 -7.96 6.11 3.63
CA LEU A 14 -8.34 6.13 2.20
C LEU A 14 -8.39 7.55 1.64
N LYS A 15 -8.86 8.53 2.41
CA LYS A 15 -8.86 9.95 2.01
C LYS A 15 -7.43 10.47 1.80
N ILE A 16 -6.50 10.09 2.67
CA ILE A 16 -5.10 10.49 2.56
C ILE A 16 -4.47 9.81 1.34
N ILE A 17 -4.71 8.51 1.15
CA ILE A 17 -4.21 7.75 0.01
C ILE A 17 -4.65 8.38 -1.33
N LYS A 18 -5.90 8.83 -1.44
CA LYS A 18 -6.40 9.52 -2.64
C LYS A 18 -5.61 10.76 -3.04
N LYS A 19 -4.90 11.37 -2.09
CA LYS A 19 -4.06 12.57 -2.32
C LYS A 19 -2.57 12.22 -2.36
N SER A 20 -2.23 10.93 -2.30
CA SER A 20 -0.83 10.50 -2.19
C SER A 20 -0.10 10.53 -3.53
N ASN A 21 1.16 10.94 -3.47
CA ASN A 21 2.10 10.85 -4.57
C ASN A 21 3.17 9.79 -4.27
N GLY A 22 3.29 8.76 -5.14
CA GLY A 22 4.27 7.68 -4.96
C GLY A 22 3.78 6.56 -4.05
N ILE A 23 4.71 5.77 -3.51
CA ILE A 23 4.41 4.52 -2.81
C ILE A 23 3.96 4.79 -1.37
N VAL A 24 2.89 4.14 -0.95
CA VAL A 24 2.31 4.20 0.40
C VAL A 24 2.53 2.87 1.10
N LEU A 25 3.18 2.89 2.26
CA LEU A 25 3.39 1.74 3.14
C LEU A 25 2.38 1.78 4.28
N ILE A 26 1.64 0.70 4.49
CA ILE A 26 0.66 0.59 5.58
C ILE A 26 0.97 -0.66 6.40
N TYR A 27 1.22 -0.45 7.67
CA TYR A 27 1.50 -1.52 8.62
C TYR A 27 0.28 -1.84 9.48
N SER A 28 0.01 -3.13 9.65
CA SER A 28 -0.85 -3.65 10.71
C SER A 28 -0.27 -4.96 11.28
N GLN A 29 -0.34 -5.12 12.59
CA GLN A 29 0.01 -6.39 13.21
C GLN A 29 -1.09 -7.45 13.05
N TYR A 30 -2.31 -7.03 12.77
CA TYR A 30 -3.49 -7.90 12.66
C TYR A 30 -3.84 -8.13 11.18
N ILE A 31 -4.00 -9.40 10.81
CA ILE A 31 -4.41 -9.78 9.46
C ILE A 31 -5.93 -9.58 9.31
N ASP A 32 -6.72 -10.26 10.14
CA ASP A 32 -8.17 -10.34 9.95
C ASP A 32 -8.91 -9.04 10.32
N SER A 33 -8.43 -8.31 11.33
CA SER A 33 -9.03 -7.04 11.78
C SER A 33 -8.33 -5.78 11.25
N GLY A 34 -7.20 -5.92 10.58
CA GLY A 34 -6.41 -4.81 10.05
C GLY A 34 -6.21 -4.90 8.53
N ILE A 35 -5.36 -5.83 8.07
CA ILE A 35 -4.96 -5.94 6.65
C ILE A 35 -6.16 -6.27 5.75
N ILE A 36 -6.96 -7.27 6.09
CA ILE A 36 -8.09 -7.72 5.25
C ILE A 36 -9.16 -6.63 5.10
N PRO A 37 -9.69 -6.00 6.17
CA PRO A 37 -10.65 -4.92 6.03
C PRO A 37 -10.12 -3.73 5.23
N LEU A 38 -8.85 -3.39 5.40
CA LEU A 38 -8.23 -2.32 4.63
C LEU A 38 -8.09 -2.68 3.14
N ALA A 39 -7.66 -3.91 2.83
CA ALA A 39 -7.57 -4.40 1.45
C ALA A 39 -8.94 -4.41 0.76
N LEU A 40 -9.99 -4.88 1.44
CA LEU A 40 -11.37 -4.83 0.93
C LEU A 40 -11.82 -3.37 0.67
N ALA A 41 -11.49 -2.45 1.58
CA ALA A 41 -11.81 -1.05 1.41
C ALA A 41 -11.05 -0.40 0.23
N LEU A 42 -9.81 -0.82 -0.05
CA LEU A 42 -9.05 -0.42 -1.23
C LEU A 42 -9.68 -0.95 -2.51
N GLU A 43 -10.10 -2.21 -2.54
CA GLU A 43 -10.80 -2.80 -3.69
C GLU A 43 -12.15 -2.13 -3.96
N GLU A 44 -12.91 -1.80 -2.92
CA GLU A 44 -14.14 -1.00 -3.03
C GLU A 44 -13.87 0.40 -3.60
N MET A 45 -12.72 0.99 -3.31
CA MET A 45 -12.28 2.28 -3.86
C MET A 45 -11.88 2.19 -5.35
N GLY A 46 -11.57 0.99 -5.86
CA GLY A 46 -11.14 0.78 -7.25
C GLY A 46 -9.67 0.41 -7.41
N VAL A 47 -8.95 0.23 -6.31
CA VAL A 47 -7.58 -0.32 -6.32
C VAL A 47 -7.66 -1.83 -6.54
N ARG A 48 -6.71 -2.42 -7.25
CA ARG A 48 -6.70 -3.85 -7.54
C ARG A 48 -5.47 -4.53 -6.93
N ARG A 49 -5.59 -5.82 -6.66
CA ARG A 49 -4.47 -6.61 -6.17
C ARG A 49 -3.47 -6.86 -7.30
N TYR A 50 -2.18 -6.69 -7.02
CA TYR A 50 -1.13 -6.87 -8.02
C TYR A 50 -0.94 -8.36 -8.33
N LYS A 51 -1.12 -8.73 -9.61
CA LYS A 51 -0.92 -10.10 -10.15
C LYS A 51 -1.55 -11.26 -9.35
N ASP A 52 -2.47 -10.99 -8.45
CA ASP A 52 -3.18 -12.00 -7.68
C ASP A 52 -4.70 -11.73 -7.70
N LYS A 53 -5.47 -12.71 -7.25
CA LYS A 53 -6.93 -12.56 -7.16
C LYS A 53 -7.27 -11.52 -6.09
N ASN A 54 -8.18 -10.63 -6.42
CA ASN A 54 -8.76 -9.71 -5.46
C ASN A 54 -9.44 -10.50 -4.32
N LEU A 55 -9.56 -9.88 -3.16
CA LEU A 55 -10.26 -10.46 -1.99
C LEU A 55 -11.76 -10.52 -2.23
N PHE A 56 -12.33 -9.50 -2.88
CA PHE A 56 -13.69 -9.57 -3.39
C PHE A 56 -13.80 -10.52 -4.58
N LYS A 57 -14.93 -11.22 -4.68
CA LYS A 57 -15.27 -11.98 -5.87
C LYS A 57 -15.48 -11.00 -7.05
N LYS A 58 -15.22 -11.48 -8.27
CA LYS A 58 -15.26 -10.66 -9.48
C LYS A 58 -16.60 -9.95 -9.71
N ASP A 59 -17.70 -10.60 -9.35
CA ASP A 59 -19.07 -10.07 -9.42
C ASP A 59 -19.38 -8.98 -8.35
N GLN A 60 -18.59 -8.92 -7.29
CA GLN A 60 -18.72 -7.94 -6.20
C GLN A 60 -17.83 -6.71 -6.38
N LEU A 61 -16.88 -6.77 -7.32
CA LEU A 61 -16.00 -5.66 -7.62
C LEU A 61 -16.75 -4.58 -8.40
N LYS A 62 -16.66 -3.35 -7.95
CA LYS A 62 -17.11 -2.20 -8.73
C LYS A 62 -16.22 -1.99 -9.95
N ASN A 63 -16.83 -1.53 -11.05
CA ASN A 63 -16.10 -1.20 -12.28
C ASN A 63 -15.38 0.16 -12.24
N ASN A 64 -15.16 0.72 -11.05
CA ASN A 64 -14.44 1.95 -10.83
C ASN A 64 -12.93 1.67 -10.66
N ASN A 65 -12.21 1.60 -11.75
CA ASN A 65 -10.76 1.47 -11.71
C ASN A 65 -10.12 2.84 -11.47
N ILE A 66 -9.09 2.87 -10.60
CA ILE A 66 -8.35 4.09 -10.24
C ILE A 66 -6.97 4.06 -10.87
N ASP A 67 -6.54 5.18 -11.43
CA ASP A 67 -5.19 5.37 -11.96
C ASP A 67 -4.17 5.50 -10.84
N ALA A 68 -3.00 4.84 -10.99
CA ALA A 68 -1.96 4.77 -9.97
C ALA A 68 -1.24 6.11 -9.74
N ILE A 69 -1.22 6.99 -10.73
CA ILE A 69 -0.48 8.26 -10.64
C ILE A 69 -1.42 9.39 -10.21
N THR A 70 -2.56 9.53 -10.88
CA THR A 70 -3.52 10.61 -10.60
C THR A 70 -4.43 10.33 -9.41
N MET A 71 -4.62 9.05 -9.06
CA MET A 71 -5.57 8.58 -8.04
C MET A 71 -7.05 8.94 -8.36
N GLU A 72 -7.33 9.19 -9.64
CA GLU A 72 -8.66 9.45 -10.16
C GLU A 72 -9.26 8.22 -10.85
N GLU A 73 -10.56 8.22 -11.04
CA GLU A 73 -11.22 7.15 -11.80
C GLU A 73 -10.76 7.18 -13.26
N ARG A 74 -10.75 5.99 -13.88
CA ARG A 74 -10.28 5.79 -15.24
C ARG A 74 -10.90 6.80 -16.20
N SER A 75 -10.05 7.59 -16.84
CA SER A 75 -10.41 8.48 -17.94
C SER A 75 -9.35 8.42 -19.03
N GLY A 76 -9.73 8.06 -20.27
CA GLY A 76 -8.84 8.06 -21.45
C GLY A 76 -7.95 6.81 -21.61
N ASP A 77 -7.05 6.88 -22.60
CA ASP A 77 -6.24 5.75 -23.07
C ASP A 77 -4.96 5.51 -22.26
N ASN A 78 -4.42 6.53 -21.58
CA ASN A 78 -3.21 6.46 -20.76
C ASN A 78 -3.52 6.08 -19.30
N PHE A 79 -4.29 5.01 -19.12
CA PHE A 79 -4.67 4.54 -17.80
C PHE A 79 -3.68 3.51 -17.26
N ASN A 80 -3.23 3.71 -16.02
CA ASN A 80 -2.38 2.78 -15.30
C ASN A 80 -3.08 2.33 -14.01
N GLN A 81 -3.53 1.08 -13.98
CA GLN A 81 -4.28 0.54 -12.83
C GLN A 81 -3.53 0.70 -11.51
N CYS A 82 -4.13 1.37 -10.55
CA CYS A 82 -3.61 1.42 -9.19
C CYS A 82 -3.69 0.04 -8.55
N CYS A 83 -2.52 -0.46 -8.11
CA CYS A 83 -2.42 -1.77 -7.49
C CYS A 83 -1.91 -1.71 -6.06
N TYR A 84 -2.38 -2.67 -5.24
CA TYR A 84 -1.84 -2.94 -3.92
C TYR A 84 -1.21 -4.33 -3.83
N SER A 85 -0.28 -4.48 -2.89
CA SER A 85 0.36 -5.75 -2.53
C SER A 85 0.17 -6.03 -1.05
N ILE A 86 0.04 -7.31 -0.68
CA ILE A 86 0.07 -7.75 0.72
C ILE A 86 1.35 -8.54 0.96
N ILE A 87 2.20 -8.03 1.82
CA ILE A 87 3.44 -8.69 2.24
C ILE A 87 3.26 -9.22 3.66
N SER A 88 3.07 -10.53 3.76
CA SER A 88 2.81 -11.20 5.04
C SER A 88 3.69 -12.44 5.22
N GLY A 89 3.68 -13.02 6.43
CA GLY A 89 4.26 -14.34 6.69
C GLY A 89 3.38 -15.49 6.21
N ASN A 90 2.12 -15.23 5.84
CA ASN A 90 1.19 -16.23 5.38
C ASN A 90 1.31 -16.40 3.85
N VAL A 91 1.77 -17.57 3.41
CA VAL A 91 1.98 -17.88 1.98
C VAL A 91 0.70 -17.81 1.17
N LYS A 92 -0.44 -18.22 1.74
CA LYS A 92 -1.75 -18.14 1.05
C LYS A 92 -2.19 -16.70 0.81
N LEU A 93 -1.82 -15.79 1.72
CA LEU A 93 -2.13 -14.36 1.60
C LEU A 93 -1.09 -13.59 0.78
N SER A 94 0.12 -14.12 0.62
CA SER A 94 1.23 -13.49 -0.11
C SER A 94 1.96 -14.51 -0.97
N PRO A 95 1.29 -15.10 -1.98
CA PRO A 95 1.90 -16.17 -2.80
C PRO A 95 3.06 -15.65 -3.64
N ASN A 96 3.00 -14.40 -4.11
CA ASN A 96 3.98 -13.78 -5.00
C ASN A 96 4.96 -12.85 -4.27
N LYS A 97 5.14 -13.02 -2.94
CA LYS A 97 5.92 -12.13 -2.07
C LYS A 97 7.29 -11.73 -2.64
N LYS A 98 8.06 -12.70 -3.17
CA LYS A 98 9.42 -12.45 -3.69
C LYS A 98 9.39 -11.54 -4.91
N GLU A 99 8.48 -11.78 -5.85
CA GLU A 99 8.32 -10.97 -7.06
C GLU A 99 7.84 -9.56 -6.70
N GLU A 100 6.83 -9.44 -5.86
CA GLU A 100 6.28 -8.16 -5.41
C GLU A 100 7.34 -7.31 -4.70
N LEU A 101 8.17 -7.90 -3.84
CA LEU A 101 9.30 -7.21 -3.19
C LEU A 101 10.35 -6.75 -4.20
N SER A 102 10.66 -7.56 -5.21
CA SER A 102 11.58 -7.17 -6.28
C SER A 102 11.07 -5.92 -7.02
N ILE A 103 9.78 -5.88 -7.34
CA ILE A 103 9.16 -4.73 -8.02
C ILE A 103 9.15 -3.49 -7.14
N LEU A 104 8.84 -3.64 -5.84
CA LEU A 104 8.82 -2.53 -4.88
C LEU A 104 10.17 -1.87 -4.67
N THR A 105 11.26 -2.60 -4.91
CA THR A 105 12.63 -2.08 -4.81
C THR A 105 13.22 -1.64 -6.16
N ASP A 106 12.53 -1.92 -7.27
CA ASP A 106 12.98 -1.61 -8.62
C ASP A 106 12.77 -0.14 -8.99
N LYS A 107 13.69 0.39 -9.83
CA LYS A 107 13.63 1.78 -10.32
C LYS A 107 12.38 2.08 -11.14
N THR A 108 11.83 1.08 -11.81
CA THR A 108 10.62 1.23 -12.65
C THR A 108 9.35 1.45 -11.83
N ASN A 109 9.38 1.20 -10.52
CA ASN A 109 8.24 1.44 -9.61
C ASN A 109 8.48 2.63 -8.66
N LYS A 110 9.44 3.51 -8.93
CA LYS A 110 9.81 4.63 -8.04
C LYS A 110 8.66 5.59 -7.71
N ASP A 111 7.68 5.69 -8.58
CA ASP A 111 6.48 6.55 -8.47
C ASP A 111 5.22 5.79 -8.06
N GLY A 112 5.31 4.46 -7.87
CA GLY A 112 4.18 3.61 -7.53
C GLY A 112 3.31 3.22 -8.72
N SER A 113 3.84 3.32 -9.95
CA SER A 113 3.08 3.01 -11.17
C SER A 113 2.67 1.54 -11.28
N LYS A 114 3.44 0.60 -10.73
CA LYS A 114 3.11 -0.84 -10.72
C LYS A 114 2.43 -1.28 -9.43
N ILE A 115 3.04 -0.95 -8.29
CA ILE A 115 2.50 -1.21 -6.95
C ILE A 115 2.57 0.09 -6.17
N LYS A 116 1.42 0.68 -5.91
CA LYS A 116 1.32 1.95 -5.19
C LYS A 116 1.16 1.78 -3.69
N ILE A 117 0.42 0.76 -3.28
CA ILE A 117 0.06 0.56 -1.88
C ILE A 117 0.63 -0.77 -1.41
N VAL A 118 1.35 -0.75 -0.30
CA VAL A 118 1.96 -1.94 0.31
C VAL A 118 1.37 -2.14 1.70
N LEU A 119 0.66 -3.24 1.88
CA LEU A 119 0.13 -3.67 3.17
C LEU A 119 1.11 -4.67 3.77
N ILE A 120 1.71 -4.35 4.91
CA ILE A 120 2.66 -5.26 5.56
C ILE A 120 2.21 -5.68 6.95
N THR A 121 2.51 -6.94 7.29
CA THR A 121 2.31 -7.48 8.63
C THR A 121 3.63 -7.52 9.41
N ARG A 122 3.54 -7.76 10.72
CA ARG A 122 4.70 -7.90 11.60
C ARG A 122 5.72 -8.91 11.07
N ALA A 123 5.27 -10.12 10.74
CA ALA A 123 6.15 -11.21 10.27
C ALA A 123 6.85 -10.89 8.93
N ALA A 124 6.32 -9.96 8.16
CA ALA A 124 6.89 -9.57 6.88
C ALA A 124 7.72 -8.28 6.97
N SER A 125 7.62 -7.56 8.06
CA SER A 125 8.39 -6.33 8.26
C SER A 125 9.86 -6.58 8.56
N GLU A 126 10.24 -7.79 8.94
CA GLU A 126 11.64 -8.14 9.25
C GLU A 126 12.42 -8.46 7.96
N GLY A 127 13.61 -7.88 7.80
CA GLY A 127 14.52 -8.16 6.67
C GLY A 127 14.17 -7.52 5.33
N VAL A 128 13.15 -6.65 5.25
CA VAL A 128 12.78 -5.96 4.01
C VAL A 128 13.15 -4.48 4.07
N ASP A 129 13.85 -4.00 3.06
CA ASP A 129 14.20 -2.59 2.85
C ASP A 129 13.41 -2.02 1.69
N PHE A 130 12.39 -1.24 2.01
CA PHE A 130 11.60 -0.56 0.98
C PHE A 130 12.35 0.66 0.44
N LYS A 131 12.11 0.96 -0.84
CA LYS A 131 12.66 2.15 -1.50
C LYS A 131 11.52 3.03 -1.98
N ASN A 132 11.80 4.35 -2.04
CA ASN A 132 10.88 5.36 -2.60
C ASN A 132 9.52 5.46 -1.88
N ILE A 133 9.41 5.02 -0.62
CA ILE A 133 8.20 5.20 0.17
C ILE A 133 7.95 6.69 0.42
N ARG A 134 6.73 7.15 0.18
CA ARG A 134 6.34 8.55 0.35
C ARG A 134 5.41 8.79 1.53
N GLN A 135 4.71 7.75 1.96
CA GLN A 135 3.85 7.79 3.14
C GLN A 135 3.97 6.50 3.92
N VAL A 136 3.93 6.60 5.24
CA VAL A 136 3.88 5.45 6.15
C VAL A 136 2.68 5.61 7.07
N HIS A 137 1.79 4.62 7.06
CA HIS A 137 0.64 4.56 7.96
C HIS A 137 0.77 3.37 8.89
N ILE A 138 0.56 3.58 10.17
CA ILE A 138 0.51 2.53 11.19
C ILE A 138 -0.94 2.41 11.65
N LEU A 139 -1.60 1.33 11.25
CA LEU A 139 -3.02 1.12 11.50
C LEU A 139 -3.30 0.88 13.00
N ASP A 140 -2.42 0.14 13.66
CA ASP A 140 -2.50 -0.22 15.07
C ASP A 140 -1.16 0.09 15.75
N PRO A 141 -0.97 1.33 16.24
CA PRO A 141 0.25 1.71 16.94
C PRO A 141 0.37 0.91 18.24
N TRP A 142 1.60 0.48 18.54
CA TRP A 142 1.92 -0.24 19.76
C TRP A 142 2.22 0.72 20.90
N TYR A 143 2.02 0.31 22.14
CA TYR A 143 2.37 1.11 23.32
C TYR A 143 3.90 1.39 23.42
N ASN A 144 4.73 0.53 22.81
CA ASN A 144 6.18 0.71 22.76
C ASN A 144 6.57 1.37 21.42
N LEU A 145 7.07 2.60 21.50
CA LEU A 145 7.46 3.40 20.34
C LEU A 145 8.60 2.78 19.52
N ASN A 146 9.49 1.98 20.15
CA ASN A 146 10.62 1.34 19.44
C ASN A 146 10.16 0.52 18.22
N ARG A 147 9.00 -0.13 18.30
CA ARG A 147 8.44 -0.87 17.17
C ARG A 147 7.94 0.05 16.07
N THR A 148 7.29 1.13 16.46
CA THR A 148 6.85 2.17 15.53
C THR A 148 8.04 2.75 14.78
N ASP A 149 9.12 3.08 15.48
CA ASP A 149 10.36 3.59 14.90
C ASP A 149 11.03 2.58 13.96
N GLN A 150 11.00 1.30 14.28
CA GLN A 150 11.50 0.25 13.37
C GLN A 150 10.71 0.20 12.05
N ILE A 151 9.40 0.34 12.09
CA ILE A 151 8.55 0.33 10.88
C ILE A 151 8.81 1.57 10.06
N ILE A 152 8.82 2.73 10.70
CA ILE A 152 9.14 4.02 10.06
C ILE A 152 10.53 3.96 9.45
N GLY A 153 11.53 3.46 10.19
CA GLY A 153 12.91 3.33 9.74
C GLY A 153 13.08 2.47 8.48
N ARG A 154 12.17 1.54 8.20
CA ARG A 154 12.20 0.74 6.96
C ARG A 154 11.75 1.55 5.73
N GLY A 155 10.87 2.52 5.92
CA GLY A 155 10.43 3.44 4.85
C GLY A 155 11.39 4.62 4.64
N ILE A 156 12.19 4.98 5.66
CA ILE A 156 13.01 6.22 5.69
C ILE A 156 14.52 5.92 5.80
N ARG A 157 14.98 4.75 5.38
CA ARG A 157 16.42 4.42 5.45
C ARG A 157 17.26 5.38 4.61
N ASN A 158 18.51 5.59 5.06
CA ASN A 158 19.49 6.36 4.31
C ASN A 158 19.60 5.85 2.86
N LEU A 159 19.62 6.75 1.91
CA LEU A 159 19.67 6.48 0.47
C LEU A 159 18.45 5.74 -0.13
N SER A 160 17.39 5.48 0.64
CA SER A 160 16.19 4.81 0.12
C SER A 160 15.42 5.64 -0.93
N HIS A 161 15.65 6.95 -0.99
CA HIS A 161 14.97 7.90 -1.89
C HIS A 161 15.89 8.51 -2.97
N CYS A 162 17.11 7.97 -3.16
CA CYS A 162 18.07 8.52 -4.14
C CYS A 162 17.57 8.53 -5.59
N MET A 163 16.61 7.67 -5.93
CA MET A 163 16.02 7.59 -7.27
C MET A 163 15.00 8.71 -7.54
N LEU A 164 14.58 9.45 -6.50
CA LEU A 164 13.64 10.55 -6.60
C LEU A 164 14.39 11.89 -6.70
N PRO A 165 13.85 12.88 -7.43
CA PRO A 165 14.32 14.26 -7.36
C PRO A 165 14.29 14.77 -5.91
N TYR A 166 15.24 15.62 -5.54
CA TYR A 166 15.40 16.11 -4.16
C TYR A 166 14.09 16.61 -3.54
N LYS A 167 13.32 17.42 -4.28
CA LYS A 167 12.01 17.94 -3.86
C LYS A 167 10.95 16.87 -3.57
N LYS A 168 11.16 15.63 -4.03
CA LYS A 168 10.25 14.49 -3.86
C LYS A 168 10.76 13.45 -2.85
N ARG A 169 11.78 13.76 -2.05
CA ARG A 169 12.37 12.81 -1.08
C ARG A 169 11.74 12.83 0.30
N ASN A 170 10.76 13.67 0.55
CA ASN A 170 10.03 13.73 1.81
C ASN A 170 9.10 12.51 2.01
N VAL A 171 8.94 12.09 3.26
CA VAL A 171 8.02 11.04 3.69
C VAL A 171 7.07 11.63 4.74
N SER A 172 5.80 11.34 4.64
CA SER A 172 4.75 11.76 5.58
C SER A 172 4.05 10.55 6.20
#